data_33ace9714a8efa5f11f9884bec5844b4
#
_entry.id   33ace9714a8efa5f11f9884bec5844b4
#
_cell.length_a   1.000
_cell.length_b   1.000
_cell.length_c   1.000
_cell.angle_alpha   90.00
_cell.angle_beta   90.00
_cell.angle_gamma   90.00
#
_symmetry.space_group_name_H-M   'P 1'
#
loop_
_entity.id
_entity.type
_entity.pdbx_description
1 polymer ?
#
loop_
_entity_poly.entity_id
_entity_poly.type
_entity_poly.pdbx_seq_one_letter_code
_entity_poly.pdbx_strand_id
1 'polypeptide(L)'
;MAATRSPWPTTRQGAKDHSVTTLQFLLLAHGQTVTVDGVFGAQTGDAVRAFQWAKSLPDNGVVCPATWEALIVEVRPGAQGNAVRGVQREFPTSVDGVYGPATEQAVRAFQQSAAIPADGVVGRATWQALISREQAAELQQAA
;
A
#
# COMPACT_ATOMS: atom_id res chain seq x y z
N MET A 1 -1.40 2.72 -26.47
CA MET A 1 -1.50 2.06 -25.50
C MET A 1 -2.08 2.73 -24.48
N ALA A 2 -2.82 2.23 -24.04
CA ALA A 2 -3.50 2.80 -23.11
C ALA A 2 -2.64 3.15 -22.06
N ALA A 3 -2.66 4.27 -21.81
CA ALA A 3 -2.06 4.69 -20.72
C ALA A 3 -2.64 4.09 -19.64
N THR A 4 -2.02 3.37 -19.06
CA THR A 4 -2.61 2.64 -18.09
C THR A 4 -2.12 3.06 -16.80
N ARG A 5 -2.70 2.57 -15.79
CA ARG A 5 -2.20 2.74 -14.48
C ARG A 5 -0.87 2.12 -14.37
N SER A 6 -0.06 2.67 -13.51
CA SER A 6 1.22 2.07 -13.18
C SER A 6 0.99 0.67 -12.64
N PRO A 7 1.82 -0.27 -13.03
CA PRO A 7 1.67 -1.62 -12.49
C PRO A 7 2.04 -1.64 -11.02
N TRP A 8 1.63 -2.70 -10.34
CA TRP A 8 2.07 -2.90 -8.98
C TRP A 8 3.59 -3.02 -8.95
N PRO A 9 4.25 -2.38 -8.01
CA PRO A 9 5.70 -2.54 -7.91
C PRO A 9 6.04 -3.93 -7.39
N THR A 10 7.23 -4.40 -7.76
CA THR A 10 7.77 -5.61 -7.17
C THR A 10 8.64 -5.19 -6.00
N THR A 11 8.34 -5.69 -4.81
CA THR A 11 9.02 -5.28 -3.60
C THR A 11 9.61 -6.49 -2.91
N ARG A 12 10.87 -6.39 -2.53
CA ARG A 12 11.59 -7.51 -1.93
C ARG A 12 12.59 -7.02 -0.92
N GLN A 13 13.24 -7.94 -0.25
CA GLN A 13 14.23 -7.59 0.75
C GLN A 13 15.27 -6.65 0.17
N GLY A 14 15.57 -5.61 0.89
CA GLY A 14 16.46 -4.54 0.46
C GLY A 14 15.72 -3.26 0.09
N ALA A 15 14.41 -3.32 -0.14
CA ALA A 15 13.65 -2.13 -0.51
C ALA A 15 13.47 -1.21 0.69
N LYS A 16 13.40 0.08 0.41
CA LYS A 16 13.25 1.10 1.46
C LYS A 16 12.30 2.22 1.05
N ASP A 17 11.59 2.08 -0.06
CA ASP A 17 10.72 3.16 -0.52
C ASP A 17 9.42 3.16 0.29
N HIS A 18 8.54 4.11 -0.02
CA HIS A 18 7.32 4.29 0.77
C HIS A 18 6.41 3.07 0.73
N SER A 19 6.51 2.29 -0.32
CA SER A 19 5.64 1.11 -0.42
C SER A 19 5.97 0.09 0.67
N VAL A 20 7.19 0.11 1.21
CA VAL A 20 7.55 -0.82 2.27
C VAL A 20 6.77 -0.52 3.55
N THR A 21 6.65 0.76 3.92
CA THR A 21 5.87 1.11 5.10
C THR A 21 4.42 0.70 4.94
N THR A 22 3.85 0.97 3.77
CA THR A 22 2.47 0.57 3.48
C THR A 22 2.32 -0.95 3.52
N LEU A 23 3.28 -1.67 2.94
CA LEU A 23 3.30 -3.13 3.01
C LEU A 23 3.28 -3.62 4.46
N GLN A 24 4.10 -3.02 5.30
CA GLN A 24 4.19 -3.44 6.70
C GLN A 24 2.87 -3.22 7.43
N PHE A 25 2.20 -2.08 7.19
CA PHE A 25 0.89 -1.87 7.78
C PHE A 25 -0.14 -2.88 7.26
N LEU A 26 -0.10 -3.20 5.98
CA LEU A 26 -1.02 -4.19 5.43
C LEU A 26 -0.76 -5.57 6.00
N LEU A 27 0.51 -5.93 6.20
CA LEU A 27 0.83 -7.21 6.84
C LEU A 27 0.27 -7.25 8.25
N LEU A 28 0.39 -6.16 9.01
CA LEU A 28 -0.20 -6.10 10.34
C LEU A 28 -1.71 -6.25 10.26
N ALA A 29 -2.34 -5.63 9.26
CA ALA A 29 -3.80 -5.73 9.10
C ALA A 29 -4.24 -7.17 8.86
N HIS A 30 -3.35 -7.99 8.31
CA HIS A 30 -3.63 -9.41 8.07
C HIS A 30 -3.13 -10.31 9.20
N GLY A 31 -2.70 -9.73 10.31
CA GLY A 31 -2.31 -10.51 11.47
C GLY A 31 -0.87 -10.98 11.48
N GLN A 32 -0.06 -10.54 10.53
CA GLN A 32 1.35 -10.89 10.54
C GLN A 32 2.10 -9.97 11.51
N THR A 33 3.15 -10.50 12.13
CA THR A 33 3.96 -9.72 13.07
C THR A 33 5.11 -9.10 12.31
N VAL A 34 5.18 -7.77 12.31
CA VAL A 34 6.26 -7.06 11.63
C VAL A 34 6.40 -5.68 12.25
N THR A 35 7.63 -5.17 12.28
CA THR A 35 7.90 -3.81 12.73
C THR A 35 7.73 -2.86 11.54
N VAL A 36 7.03 -1.75 11.76
CA VAL A 36 6.84 -0.76 10.71
C VAL A 36 8.00 0.24 10.78
N ASP A 37 9.04 -0.05 10.03
CA ASP A 37 10.25 0.78 10.04
C ASP A 37 10.65 1.26 8.64
N GLY A 38 9.88 0.89 7.61
CA GLY A 38 10.20 1.30 6.25
C GLY A 38 11.34 0.55 5.60
N VAL A 39 11.87 -0.47 6.26
CA VAL A 39 12.97 -1.25 5.72
C VAL A 39 12.50 -2.69 5.51
N PHE A 40 12.61 -3.16 4.26
CA PHE A 40 12.26 -4.54 3.96
C PHE A 40 13.47 -5.41 4.31
N GLY A 41 13.53 -5.83 5.55
CA GLY A 41 14.60 -6.70 6.01
C GLY A 41 14.11 -8.12 6.16
N ALA A 42 14.87 -8.90 6.92
CA ALA A 42 14.54 -10.31 7.10
C ALA A 42 13.19 -10.51 7.77
N GLN A 43 12.86 -9.68 8.75
CA GLN A 43 11.57 -9.81 9.45
C GLN A 43 10.40 -9.59 8.49
N THR A 44 10.49 -8.55 7.66
CA THR A 44 9.44 -8.28 6.69
C THR A 44 9.35 -9.42 5.68
N GLY A 45 10.50 -9.93 5.25
CA GLY A 45 10.52 -11.07 4.33
C GLY A 45 9.83 -12.29 4.90
N ASP A 46 10.09 -12.58 6.17
CA ASP A 46 9.44 -13.72 6.82
C ASP A 46 7.93 -13.51 6.93
N ALA A 47 7.51 -12.28 7.25
CA ALA A 47 6.09 -11.96 7.33
C ALA A 47 5.41 -12.10 5.95
N VAL A 48 6.10 -11.67 4.90
CA VAL A 48 5.56 -11.82 3.55
C VAL A 48 5.41 -13.30 3.20
N ARG A 49 6.43 -14.11 3.48
CA ARG A 49 6.33 -15.54 3.18
C ARG A 49 5.20 -16.20 3.95
N ALA A 50 5.02 -15.84 5.23
CA ALA A 50 3.94 -16.40 6.03
C ALA A 50 2.59 -16.02 5.46
N PHE A 51 2.44 -14.77 5.03
CA PHE A 51 1.22 -14.30 4.43
C PHE A 51 0.95 -15.03 3.11
N GLN A 52 1.98 -15.14 2.27
CA GLN A 52 1.85 -15.83 0.98
C GLN A 52 1.43 -17.27 1.18
N TRP A 53 2.05 -17.94 2.14
CA TRP A 53 1.70 -19.33 2.42
C TRP A 53 0.24 -19.44 2.84
N ALA A 54 -0.21 -18.53 3.71
CA ALA A 54 -1.58 -18.55 4.19
C ALA A 54 -2.59 -18.29 3.07
N LYS A 55 -2.19 -17.60 2.01
CA LYS A 55 -3.06 -17.29 0.88
C LYS A 55 -2.84 -18.23 -0.30
N SER A 56 -2.06 -19.28 -0.11
CA SER A 56 -1.76 -20.25 -1.18
C SER A 56 -1.08 -19.61 -2.37
N LEU A 57 -0.23 -18.61 -2.10
CA LEU A 57 0.60 -17.97 -3.10
C LEU A 57 2.00 -18.55 -3.01
N PRO A 58 2.82 -18.42 -4.08
CA PRO A 58 4.22 -18.82 -3.96
C PRO A 58 4.88 -18.04 -2.82
N ASP A 59 5.47 -18.76 -1.86
CA ASP A 59 5.99 -18.13 -0.65
C ASP A 59 7.48 -17.81 -0.82
N ASN A 60 7.77 -16.96 -1.78
CA ASN A 60 9.14 -16.58 -2.12
C ASN A 60 9.62 -15.31 -1.47
N GLY A 61 8.77 -14.63 -0.69
CA GLY A 61 9.17 -13.41 -0.02
C GLY A 61 9.21 -12.18 -0.92
N VAL A 62 8.79 -12.30 -2.17
CA VAL A 62 8.75 -11.20 -3.12
C VAL A 62 7.31 -10.76 -3.29
N VAL A 63 7.04 -9.48 -3.05
CA VAL A 63 5.70 -8.95 -3.19
C VAL A 63 5.50 -8.57 -4.64
N CYS A 64 4.88 -9.47 -5.38
CA CYS A 64 4.54 -9.27 -6.79
C CYS A 64 3.08 -8.83 -6.89
N PRO A 65 2.58 -8.55 -8.10
CA PRO A 65 1.19 -8.09 -8.21
C PRO A 65 0.18 -9.00 -7.53
N ALA A 66 0.33 -10.31 -7.64
CA ALA A 66 -0.62 -11.21 -6.99
C ALA A 66 -0.60 -11.08 -5.47
N THR A 67 0.59 -10.86 -4.90
CA THR A 67 0.71 -10.67 -3.46
C THR A 67 0.08 -9.35 -3.03
N TRP A 68 0.33 -8.26 -3.78
CA TRP A 68 -0.30 -6.99 -3.48
C TRP A 68 -1.82 -7.11 -3.50
N GLU A 69 -2.36 -7.77 -4.51
CA GLU A 69 -3.82 -7.88 -4.62
C GLU A 69 -4.43 -8.67 -3.48
N ALA A 70 -3.68 -9.62 -2.94
CA ALA A 70 -4.15 -10.35 -1.76
C ALA A 70 -4.02 -9.52 -0.48
N LEU A 71 -3.06 -8.60 -0.45
CA LEU A 71 -2.80 -7.80 0.74
C LEU A 71 -3.78 -6.64 0.92
N ILE A 72 -4.18 -5.99 -0.18
CA ILE A 72 -5.00 -4.79 -0.06
C ILE A 72 -6.38 -5.16 0.48
N VAL A 73 -6.94 -4.22 1.25
CA VAL A 73 -8.31 -4.34 1.75
C VAL A 73 -9.00 -3.03 1.45
N GLU A 74 -10.30 -3.09 1.22
CA GLU A 74 -11.06 -1.88 0.98
C GLU A 74 -11.11 -1.04 2.24
N VAL A 75 -10.82 0.25 2.11
CA VAL A 75 -10.83 1.18 3.24
C VAL A 75 -11.76 2.33 2.89
N ARG A 76 -12.69 2.65 3.79
CA ARG A 76 -13.69 3.68 3.53
C ARG A 76 -13.87 4.53 4.77
N PRO A 77 -14.57 5.66 4.65
CA PRO A 77 -14.78 6.53 5.82
C PRO A 77 -15.40 5.75 6.97
N GLY A 78 -14.88 5.97 8.15
CA GLY A 78 -15.30 5.29 9.35
C GLY A 78 -14.46 4.07 9.70
N ALA A 79 -13.60 3.63 8.80
CA ALA A 79 -12.74 2.49 9.08
C ALA A 79 -11.66 2.85 10.10
N GLN A 80 -11.16 1.85 10.79
CA GLN A 80 -10.09 2.03 11.78
C GLN A 80 -9.12 0.87 11.66
N GLY A 81 -7.87 1.10 12.02
CA GLY A 81 -6.90 0.06 12.12
C GLY A 81 -5.67 0.27 11.25
N ASN A 82 -4.91 -0.79 11.07
CA ASN A 82 -3.62 -0.71 10.38
C ASN A 82 -3.75 -0.45 8.89
N ALA A 83 -4.81 -0.95 8.25
CA ALA A 83 -5.01 -0.65 6.84
C ALA A 83 -5.25 0.84 6.63
N VAL A 84 -5.95 1.50 7.56
CA VAL A 84 -6.14 2.95 7.50
C VAL A 84 -4.81 3.65 7.67
N ARG A 85 -3.97 3.18 8.58
CA ARG A 85 -2.63 3.75 8.76
C ARG A 85 -1.83 3.64 7.48
N GLY A 86 -1.95 2.52 6.78
CA GLY A 86 -1.28 2.37 5.50
C GLY A 86 -1.71 3.41 4.48
N VAL A 87 -3.00 3.71 4.43
CA VAL A 87 -3.51 4.77 3.56
C VAL A 87 -2.94 6.13 4.01
N GLN A 88 -3.02 6.40 5.31
CA GLN A 88 -2.61 7.71 5.82
C GLN A 88 -1.13 7.98 5.60
N ARG A 89 -0.33 6.92 5.63
CA ARG A 89 1.11 7.08 5.39
C ARG A 89 1.42 7.61 4.00
N GLU A 90 0.49 7.47 3.08
CA GLU A 90 0.69 7.95 1.71
C GLU A 90 0.40 9.44 1.55
N PHE A 91 -0.09 10.08 2.61
CA PHE A 91 -0.49 11.48 2.55
C PHE A 91 0.13 12.26 3.71
N PRO A 92 0.25 13.59 3.59
CA PRO A 92 0.74 14.40 4.70
C PRO A 92 -0.38 14.65 5.72
N THR A 93 -0.91 13.57 6.28
CA THR A 93 -1.95 13.63 7.31
C THR A 93 -1.47 12.89 8.53
N SER A 94 -2.21 13.01 9.62
CA SER A 94 -1.90 12.25 10.82
C SER A 94 -2.11 10.76 10.55
N VAL A 95 -1.23 9.94 11.08
CA VAL A 95 -1.34 8.49 10.94
C VAL A 95 -1.90 7.98 12.27
N ASP A 96 -3.20 8.17 12.45
CA ASP A 96 -3.86 7.80 13.70
C ASP A 96 -4.73 6.55 13.58
N GLY A 97 -4.84 6.00 12.37
CA GLY A 97 -5.61 4.78 12.16
C GLY A 97 -7.11 4.98 12.12
N VAL A 98 -7.58 6.22 12.06
CA VAL A 98 -9.02 6.52 11.99
C VAL A 98 -9.30 7.24 10.68
N TYR A 99 -10.18 6.67 9.86
CA TYR A 99 -10.52 7.29 8.58
C TYR A 99 -11.58 8.36 8.84
N GLY A 100 -11.10 9.55 9.08
CA GLY A 100 -11.97 10.68 9.34
C GLY A 100 -12.00 11.66 8.17
N PRO A 101 -12.55 12.86 8.39
CA PRO A 101 -12.72 13.82 7.29
C PRO A 101 -11.42 14.25 6.62
N ALA A 102 -10.34 14.40 7.37
CA ALA A 102 -9.06 14.79 6.78
C ALA A 102 -8.52 13.70 5.85
N THR A 103 -8.65 12.44 6.27
CA THR A 103 -8.23 11.32 5.44
C THR A 103 -9.10 11.24 4.19
N GLU A 104 -10.40 11.41 4.36
CA GLU A 104 -11.31 11.34 3.21
C GLU A 104 -10.99 12.44 2.20
N GLN A 105 -10.72 13.65 2.68
CA GLN A 105 -10.41 14.75 1.80
C GLN A 105 -9.13 14.46 1.00
N ALA A 106 -8.12 13.94 1.67
CA ALA A 106 -6.86 13.61 1.01
C ALA A 106 -7.06 12.50 -0.04
N VAL A 107 -7.85 11.49 0.30
CA VAL A 107 -8.11 10.39 -0.63
C VAL A 107 -8.85 10.89 -1.86
N ARG A 108 -9.92 11.69 -1.67
CA ARG A 108 -10.67 12.19 -2.81
C ARG A 108 -9.82 13.07 -3.72
N ALA A 109 -8.99 13.93 -3.14
CA ALA A 109 -8.11 14.78 -3.93
C ALA A 109 -7.14 13.95 -4.75
N PHE A 110 -6.59 12.90 -4.14
CA PHE A 110 -5.70 12.01 -4.85
C PHE A 110 -6.43 11.28 -5.98
N GLN A 111 -7.63 10.81 -5.70
CA GLN A 111 -8.41 10.09 -6.72
C GLN A 111 -8.67 10.98 -7.92
N GLN A 112 -9.00 12.25 -7.67
CA GLN A 112 -9.20 13.19 -8.78
C GLN A 112 -7.94 13.35 -9.60
N SER A 113 -6.79 13.51 -8.94
CA SER A 113 -5.53 13.71 -9.65
C SER A 113 -5.11 12.46 -10.40
N ALA A 114 -5.54 11.29 -9.96
CA ALA A 114 -5.18 10.02 -10.61
C ALA A 114 -6.23 9.59 -11.63
N ALA A 115 -7.25 10.42 -11.86
CA ALA A 115 -8.34 10.12 -12.80
C ALA A 115 -9.09 8.84 -12.42
N ILE A 116 -9.30 8.66 -11.12
CA ILE A 116 -10.09 7.58 -10.57
C ILE A 116 -11.34 8.20 -9.96
N PRO A 117 -12.48 7.50 -9.92
CA PRO A 117 -13.67 8.07 -9.28
C PRO A 117 -13.36 8.53 -7.85
N ALA A 118 -13.71 9.76 -7.55
CA ALA A 118 -13.38 10.38 -6.25
C ALA A 118 -14.49 10.06 -5.25
N ASP A 119 -14.62 8.80 -4.89
CA ASP A 119 -15.69 8.33 -4.00
C ASP A 119 -15.24 8.21 -2.55
N GLY A 120 -13.97 8.46 -2.26
CA GLY A 120 -13.46 8.36 -0.90
C GLY A 120 -13.24 6.94 -0.43
N VAL A 121 -13.38 5.95 -1.30
CA VAL A 121 -13.18 4.55 -0.95
C VAL A 121 -11.87 4.08 -1.56
N VAL A 122 -10.98 3.55 -0.73
CA VAL A 122 -9.69 3.06 -1.20
C VAL A 122 -9.87 1.59 -1.58
N GLY A 123 -10.22 1.37 -2.83
CA GLY A 123 -10.33 0.02 -3.37
C GLY A 123 -9.09 -0.32 -4.19
N ARG A 124 -9.21 -1.34 -5.03
CA ARG A 124 -8.08 -1.85 -5.78
C ARG A 124 -7.38 -0.77 -6.61
N ALA A 125 -8.15 -0.01 -7.38
CA ALA A 125 -7.56 0.99 -8.27
C ALA A 125 -6.86 2.08 -7.48
N THR A 126 -7.45 2.52 -6.37
CA THR A 126 -6.85 3.55 -5.54
C THR A 126 -5.59 3.04 -4.86
N TRP A 127 -5.64 1.83 -4.30
CA TRP A 127 -4.44 1.24 -3.70
C TRP A 127 -3.31 1.12 -4.72
N GLN A 128 -3.64 0.63 -5.92
CA GLN A 128 -2.61 0.45 -6.94
C GLN A 128 -1.96 1.77 -7.29
N ALA A 129 -2.76 2.81 -7.46
CA ALA A 129 -2.24 4.13 -7.78
C ALA A 129 -1.40 4.69 -6.63
N LEU A 130 -1.85 4.50 -5.39
CA LEU A 130 -1.10 4.97 -4.23
C LEU A 130 0.24 4.27 -4.10
N ILE A 131 0.23 2.96 -4.19
CA ILE A 131 1.43 2.17 -3.92
C ILE A 131 2.48 2.37 -5.02
N SER A 132 2.04 2.58 -6.25
CA SER A 132 2.97 2.71 -7.36
C SER A 132 3.37 4.16 -7.67
N ARG A 133 2.67 5.14 -7.12
CA ARG A 133 2.84 6.54 -7.56
C ARG A 133 4.22 7.10 -7.23
N GLU A 134 4.75 6.78 -6.07
CA GLU A 134 6.02 7.38 -5.68
C GLU A 134 7.18 6.79 -6.46
N GLN A 135 7.03 5.55 -6.88
CA GLN A 135 8.01 4.96 -7.74
C GLN A 135 8.09 5.74 -9.05
N ALA A 136 6.96 6.12 -9.60
CA ALA A 136 6.94 6.93 -10.81
C ALA A 136 7.53 8.32 -10.55
N ALA A 137 7.23 8.90 -9.39
CA ALA A 137 7.77 10.21 -9.04
C ALA A 137 9.27 10.15 -8.88
N GLU A 138 9.79 9.10 -8.29
CA GLU A 138 11.23 8.94 -8.14
C GLU A 138 11.91 8.81 -9.48
N LEU A 139 11.31 8.10 -10.41
CA LEU A 139 11.88 7.99 -11.74
C LEU A 139 11.89 9.33 -12.45
N GLN A 140 10.84 10.12 -12.28
CA GLN A 140 10.80 11.44 -12.86
C GLN A 140 11.87 12.34 -12.28
N GLN A 141 12.08 12.26 -11.00
CA GLN A 141 13.10 13.09 -10.36
C GLN A 141 14.50 12.67 -10.78
N ALA A 142 14.71 11.41 -11.04
CA ALA A 142 16.00 10.94 -11.46
C ALA A 142 16.32 11.37 -12.89
N ALA A 143 15.31 11.65 -13.65
CA ALA A 143 15.53 12.13 -15.01
C ALA A 143 15.92 13.60 -14.98
#